data_2a4cf251518d9dd545111e25894c5882
#
_entry.id   2a4cf251518d9dd545111e25894c5882
#
_cell.length_a   1.000
_cell.length_b   1.000
_cell.length_c   1.000
_cell.angle_alpha   90.00
_cell.angle_beta   90.00
_cell.angle_gamma   90.00
#
_symmetry.space_group_name_H-M   'P 1'
#
loop_
_entity.id
_entity.type
_entity.pdbx_description
1 polymer ?
#
loop_
_entity_poly.entity_id
_entity_poly.type
_entity_poly.pdbx_seq_one_letter_code
_entity_poly.pdbx_strand_id
1 'polypeptide(L)'
;MSPEQHLRFVRERGAASFLQTPAWGAVKAEWRHESLGWFPAEPDPEEAADRPVGVALVLYRDLPKVRRRSLAYLPEGPLVDWDDEDLDAWLGPLTRHLRRAGAFGVRIGPPVVTARWSAEQVKQGIADPLVHRLSQMAPSARAATGARVVSQLRDLGWRHQGGEGGFAAGQPQYVFQIPLTRPDPGADSDGAAGATRPATEAEVLAGMNQLWRRNIKKAAKEGVVVTTGDDLDAFHDLYRHTAERDHFTPRPAAYFRTMLDALGAEEPDRIRLWFAHHQGDLVAATIAIRVGAHAWYSYGASSTEKREVRGSNAIQWAMIRDALAAGASVYDLRGITDTLDADDPHVGLIQFKVGTGGEAVEYAGEWDLPLNRLLYRAFELYMGRR
;
A
#
# COMPACT_ATOMS: atom_id res chain seq x y z
N MET A 1 -21.87 -3.25 10.07
CA MET A 1 -21.34 -4.41 10.82
C MET A 1 -20.45 -3.96 11.98
N SER A 2 -20.10 -4.87 12.92
CA SER A 2 -19.18 -4.53 13.99
C SER A 2 -17.71 -4.53 13.52
N PRO A 3 -16.80 -3.76 14.19
CA PRO A 3 -15.37 -3.83 13.88
C PRO A 3 -14.78 -5.23 14.04
N GLU A 4 -15.26 -6.03 15.01
CA GLU A 4 -14.80 -7.39 15.25
C GLU A 4 -15.16 -8.35 14.10
N GLN A 5 -16.38 -8.23 13.55
CA GLN A 5 -16.78 -9.00 12.36
C GLN A 5 -15.95 -8.61 11.14
N HIS A 6 -15.68 -7.31 10.95
CA HIS A 6 -14.82 -6.82 9.88
C HIS A 6 -13.39 -7.36 10.01
N LEU A 7 -12.81 -7.27 11.21
CA LEU A 7 -11.46 -7.77 11.47
C LEU A 7 -11.35 -9.28 11.25
N ARG A 8 -12.37 -10.06 11.64
CA ARG A 8 -12.44 -11.50 11.37
C ARG A 8 -12.32 -11.79 9.88
N PHE A 9 -13.11 -11.10 9.05
CA PHE A 9 -13.04 -11.23 7.59
C PHE A 9 -11.64 -10.92 7.04
N VAL A 10 -11.01 -9.82 7.52
CA VAL A 10 -9.65 -9.44 7.12
C VAL A 10 -8.64 -10.54 7.46
N ARG A 11 -8.75 -11.17 8.63
CA ARG A 11 -7.87 -12.28 9.05
C ARG A 11 -8.05 -13.53 8.18
N GLU A 12 -9.29 -13.88 7.86
CA GLU A 12 -9.63 -15.05 7.04
C GLU A 12 -9.23 -14.88 5.57
N ARG A 13 -9.20 -13.66 5.04
CA ARG A 13 -8.82 -13.37 3.65
C ARG A 13 -7.31 -13.56 3.39
N GLY A 14 -6.50 -13.72 4.42
CA GLY A 14 -5.06 -13.93 4.29
C GLY A 14 -4.23 -12.69 3.97
N ALA A 15 -4.73 -11.75 3.16
CA ALA A 15 -4.09 -10.47 2.89
C ALA A 15 -5.14 -9.39 2.57
N ALA A 16 -4.99 -8.21 3.16
CA ALA A 16 -5.80 -7.04 2.90
C ALA A 16 -4.96 -5.79 3.15
N SER A 17 -5.32 -4.67 2.54
CA SER A 17 -4.67 -3.40 2.87
C SER A 17 -4.92 -3.02 4.33
N PHE A 18 -3.89 -2.54 5.02
CA PHE A 18 -4.04 -2.00 6.37
C PHE A 18 -4.96 -0.77 6.40
N LEU A 19 -5.16 -0.11 5.26
CA LEU A 19 -6.09 1.01 5.10
C LEU A 19 -7.56 0.57 5.12
N GLN A 20 -7.81 -0.73 5.02
CA GLN A 20 -9.13 -1.34 5.10
C GLN A 20 -9.36 -2.09 6.42
N THR A 21 -8.44 -2.01 7.37
CA THR A 21 -8.70 -2.55 8.71
C THR A 21 -9.52 -1.55 9.55
N PRO A 22 -10.36 -2.02 10.48
CA PRO A 22 -11.15 -1.13 11.37
C PRO A 22 -10.29 -0.11 12.12
N ALA A 23 -9.09 -0.50 12.56
CA ALA A 23 -8.15 0.37 13.26
C ALA A 23 -7.75 1.60 12.45
N TRP A 24 -7.72 1.50 11.12
CA TRP A 24 -7.40 2.66 10.27
C TRP A 24 -8.44 3.78 10.38
N GLY A 25 -9.68 3.45 10.68
CA GLY A 25 -10.72 4.44 10.99
C GLY A 25 -10.35 5.29 12.21
N ALA A 26 -9.78 4.69 13.25
CA ALA A 26 -9.30 5.41 14.43
C ALA A 26 -8.05 6.27 14.13
N VAL A 27 -7.16 5.81 13.24
CA VAL A 27 -6.00 6.61 12.77
C VAL A 27 -6.45 7.88 12.06
N LYS A 28 -7.61 7.84 11.39
CA LYS A 28 -8.24 8.99 10.71
C LYS A 28 -9.29 9.66 11.60
N ALA A 29 -8.93 9.94 12.85
CA ALA A 29 -9.85 10.46 13.86
C ALA A 29 -10.60 11.75 13.47
N GLU A 30 -10.04 12.53 12.53
CA GLU A 30 -10.69 13.73 11.97
C GLU A 30 -11.81 13.41 10.96
N TRP A 31 -11.99 12.15 10.59
CA TRP A 31 -13.00 11.69 9.64
C TRP A 31 -13.95 10.69 10.34
N ARG A 32 -15.24 10.87 10.12
CA ARG A 32 -16.21 9.85 10.50
C ARG A 32 -15.94 8.59 9.69
N HIS A 33 -16.10 7.42 10.28
CA HIS A 33 -15.88 6.14 9.61
C HIS A 33 -16.94 5.11 9.98
N GLU A 34 -17.11 4.10 9.16
CA GLU A 34 -17.93 2.92 9.43
C GLU A 34 -17.38 1.68 8.72
N SER A 35 -17.64 0.52 9.30
CA SER A 35 -17.42 -0.79 8.68
C SER A 35 -18.70 -1.27 8.00
N LEU A 36 -18.61 -1.58 6.71
CA LEU A 36 -19.70 -2.17 5.92
C LEU A 36 -19.41 -3.65 5.62
N GLY A 37 -20.45 -4.45 5.46
CA GLY A 37 -20.35 -5.84 5.05
C GLY A 37 -21.37 -6.17 3.97
N TRP A 38 -20.98 -7.01 3.04
CA TRP A 38 -21.90 -7.68 2.11
C TRP A 38 -22.21 -9.06 2.66
N PHE A 39 -23.48 -9.38 2.73
CA PHE A 39 -23.97 -10.67 3.19
C PHE A 39 -24.75 -11.34 2.08
N PRO A 40 -24.61 -12.67 1.89
CA PRO A 40 -25.41 -13.38 0.90
C PRO A 40 -26.91 -13.24 1.22
N ALA A 41 -27.73 -13.13 0.17
CA ALA A 41 -29.19 -13.04 0.31
C ALA A 41 -29.79 -14.34 0.90
N GLU A 42 -29.21 -15.47 0.52
CA GLU A 42 -29.52 -16.79 1.04
C GLU A 42 -28.24 -17.34 1.68
N PRO A 43 -28.11 -17.30 3.01
CA PRO A 43 -26.95 -17.86 3.69
C PRO A 43 -26.93 -19.38 3.53
N ASP A 44 -25.74 -19.95 3.35
CA ASP A 44 -25.55 -21.39 3.39
C ASP A 44 -26.00 -21.90 4.79
N PRO A 45 -26.87 -22.93 4.87
CA PRO A 45 -27.29 -23.46 6.15
C PRO A 45 -26.16 -24.01 7.03
N GLU A 46 -25.01 -24.34 6.43
CA GLU A 46 -23.79 -24.81 7.12
C GLU A 46 -22.86 -23.67 7.53
N GLU A 47 -23.05 -22.47 7.00
CA GLU A 47 -22.27 -21.27 7.36
C GLU A 47 -23.06 -20.39 8.34
N ALA A 48 -22.31 -19.68 9.22
CA ALA A 48 -22.93 -18.70 10.11
C ALA A 48 -23.61 -17.60 9.29
N ALA A 49 -24.92 -17.40 9.50
CA ALA A 49 -25.75 -16.44 8.76
C ALA A 49 -25.24 -14.98 8.84
N ASP A 50 -24.30 -14.69 9.74
CA ASP A 50 -23.68 -13.38 9.96
C ASP A 50 -22.29 -13.25 9.31
N ARG A 51 -21.86 -14.22 8.47
CA ARG A 51 -20.57 -14.18 7.79
C ARG A 51 -20.63 -13.31 6.52
N PRO A 52 -19.86 -12.20 6.46
CA PRO A 52 -19.83 -11.38 5.26
C PRO A 52 -19.00 -12.06 4.15
N VAL A 53 -19.40 -11.85 2.89
CA VAL A 53 -18.63 -12.23 1.69
C VAL A 53 -17.73 -11.11 1.17
N GLY A 54 -17.91 -9.91 1.69
CA GLY A 54 -17.07 -8.75 1.41
C GLY A 54 -17.20 -7.70 2.51
N VAL A 55 -16.18 -6.87 2.70
CA VAL A 55 -16.19 -5.79 3.69
C VAL A 55 -15.59 -4.52 3.14
N ALA A 56 -15.88 -3.39 3.79
CA ALA A 56 -15.22 -2.12 3.52
C ALA A 56 -15.12 -1.27 4.77
N LEU A 57 -13.97 -0.62 4.95
CA LEU A 57 -13.83 0.56 5.79
C LEU A 57 -14.12 1.80 4.95
N VAL A 58 -15.14 2.55 5.34
CA VAL A 58 -15.50 3.81 4.69
C VAL A 58 -15.10 4.97 5.59
N LEU A 59 -14.35 5.90 5.03
CA LEU A 59 -13.95 7.16 5.66
C LEU A 59 -14.79 8.30 5.05
N TYR A 60 -15.39 9.15 5.88
CA TYR A 60 -16.21 10.26 5.43
C TYR A 60 -15.52 11.59 5.67
N ARG A 61 -15.11 12.24 4.59
CA ARG A 61 -14.54 13.58 4.61
C ARG A 61 -15.66 14.60 4.44
N ASP A 62 -16.03 15.29 5.52
CA ASP A 62 -17.10 16.29 5.48
C ASP A 62 -16.69 17.52 4.67
N LEU A 63 -17.67 18.09 3.94
CA LEU A 63 -17.51 19.39 3.30
C LEU A 63 -17.51 20.49 4.35
N PRO A 64 -16.52 21.39 4.34
CA PRO A 64 -16.53 22.56 5.21
C PRO A 64 -17.81 23.36 5.03
N LYS A 65 -18.47 23.72 6.13
CA LYS A 65 -19.70 24.56 6.18
C LYS A 65 -20.96 23.92 5.58
N VAL A 66 -20.92 22.68 5.08
CA VAL A 66 -22.10 21.96 4.56
C VAL A 66 -22.37 20.75 5.45
N ARG A 67 -23.34 20.92 6.37
CA ARG A 67 -23.69 19.85 7.32
C ARG A 67 -24.15 18.57 6.62
N ARG A 68 -23.68 17.42 7.10
CA ARG A 68 -24.08 16.09 6.65
C ARG A 68 -23.84 15.81 5.16
N ARG A 69 -22.81 16.44 4.55
CA ARG A 69 -22.37 16.14 3.20
C ARG A 69 -20.90 15.83 3.20
N SER A 70 -20.56 14.63 2.74
CA SER A 70 -19.19 14.12 2.78
C SER A 70 -18.79 13.44 1.48
N LEU A 71 -17.51 13.42 1.17
CA LEU A 71 -16.91 12.44 0.26
C LEU A 71 -16.74 11.14 1.04
N ALA A 72 -17.32 10.05 0.57
CA ALA A 72 -17.04 8.70 1.08
C ALA A 72 -15.79 8.17 0.40
N TYR A 73 -14.77 7.81 1.18
CA TYR A 73 -13.49 7.33 0.68
C TYR A 73 -13.17 5.94 1.22
N LEU A 74 -12.85 5.01 0.32
CA LEU A 74 -12.48 3.64 0.60
C LEU A 74 -11.04 3.42 0.08
N PRO A 75 -10.01 3.79 0.86
CA PRO A 75 -8.62 3.68 0.42
C PRO A 75 -8.21 2.22 0.23
N GLU A 76 -7.65 1.88 -0.91
CA GLU A 76 -7.27 0.50 -1.28
C GLU A 76 -8.39 -0.53 -1.01
N GLY A 77 -9.63 -0.13 -1.30
CA GLY A 77 -10.84 -0.93 -1.10
C GLY A 77 -11.97 -0.59 -2.07
N PRO A 78 -13.14 -1.24 -1.90
CA PRO A 78 -13.51 -2.22 -0.89
C PRO A 78 -12.82 -3.58 -1.01
N LEU A 79 -12.92 -4.42 0.02
CA LEU A 79 -12.46 -5.82 0.02
C LEU A 79 -13.63 -6.73 -0.40
N VAL A 80 -13.83 -6.83 -1.70
CA VAL A 80 -14.86 -7.64 -2.35
C VAL A 80 -14.20 -8.62 -3.32
N ASP A 81 -14.99 -9.45 -3.97
CA ASP A 81 -14.52 -10.28 -5.08
C ASP A 81 -14.41 -9.43 -6.36
N TRP A 82 -13.20 -9.04 -6.71
CA TRP A 82 -12.90 -8.30 -7.93
C TRP A 82 -12.80 -9.21 -9.16
N ASP A 83 -12.80 -10.54 -8.98
CA ASP A 83 -12.86 -11.51 -10.07
C ASP A 83 -14.30 -11.80 -10.52
N ASP A 84 -15.30 -11.33 -9.78
CA ASP A 84 -16.70 -11.38 -10.18
C ASP A 84 -16.92 -10.67 -11.52
N GLU A 85 -17.74 -11.26 -12.38
CA GLU A 85 -18.07 -10.70 -13.69
C GLU A 85 -19.08 -9.53 -13.59
N ASP A 86 -19.81 -9.40 -12.48
CA ASP A 86 -20.80 -8.35 -12.24
C ASP A 86 -20.38 -7.45 -11.05
N LEU A 87 -19.59 -6.42 -11.32
CA LEU A 87 -19.20 -5.46 -10.28
C LEU A 87 -20.37 -4.59 -9.79
N ASP A 88 -21.47 -4.46 -10.55
CA ASP A 88 -22.63 -3.68 -10.06
C ASP A 88 -23.32 -4.40 -8.90
N ALA A 89 -23.27 -5.74 -8.85
CA ALA A 89 -23.76 -6.50 -7.70
C ALA A 89 -23.07 -6.09 -6.39
N TRP A 90 -21.78 -5.70 -6.46
CA TRP A 90 -21.00 -5.23 -5.31
C TRP A 90 -21.11 -3.72 -5.10
N LEU A 91 -20.91 -2.92 -6.15
CA LEU A 91 -20.81 -1.47 -6.05
C LEU A 91 -22.17 -0.76 -6.03
N GLY A 92 -23.21 -1.37 -6.61
CA GLY A 92 -24.57 -0.82 -6.62
C GLY A 92 -25.15 -0.68 -5.20
N PRO A 93 -25.19 -1.73 -4.37
CA PRO A 93 -25.61 -1.64 -2.97
C PRO A 93 -24.78 -0.63 -2.15
N LEU A 94 -23.45 -0.63 -2.33
CA LEU A 94 -22.53 0.30 -1.69
C LEU A 94 -22.93 1.75 -1.99
N THR A 95 -23.06 2.10 -3.25
CA THR A 95 -23.37 3.48 -3.67
C THR A 95 -24.75 3.92 -3.21
N ARG A 96 -25.73 3.02 -3.16
CA ARG A 96 -27.07 3.31 -2.60
C ARG A 96 -27.00 3.60 -1.09
N HIS A 97 -26.23 2.80 -0.33
CA HIS A 97 -26.02 3.04 1.10
C HIS A 97 -25.33 4.37 1.35
N LEU A 98 -24.21 4.63 0.69
CA LEU A 98 -23.43 5.86 0.87
C LEU A 98 -24.23 7.13 0.50
N ARG A 99 -25.08 7.05 -0.54
CA ARG A 99 -26.01 8.15 -0.90
C ARG A 99 -26.99 8.44 0.23
N ARG A 100 -27.57 7.41 0.86
CA ARG A 100 -28.46 7.56 2.03
C ARG A 100 -27.70 8.12 3.24
N ALA A 101 -26.45 7.74 3.42
CA ALA A 101 -25.57 8.27 4.47
C ALA A 101 -25.13 9.73 4.24
N GLY A 102 -25.54 10.35 3.12
CA GLY A 102 -25.28 11.74 2.80
C GLY A 102 -24.01 12.00 1.98
N ALA A 103 -23.40 10.97 1.41
CA ALA A 103 -22.27 11.16 0.52
C ALA A 103 -22.69 11.92 -0.76
N PHE A 104 -21.91 12.94 -1.14
CA PHE A 104 -22.06 13.62 -2.42
C PHE A 104 -21.23 13.01 -3.54
N GLY A 105 -20.24 12.21 -3.17
CA GLY A 105 -19.37 11.42 -4.06
C GLY A 105 -18.76 10.27 -3.31
N VAL A 106 -18.32 9.28 -4.05
CA VAL A 106 -17.62 8.10 -3.54
C VAL A 106 -16.27 8.01 -4.24
N ARG A 107 -15.21 7.78 -3.50
CA ARG A 107 -13.88 7.41 -4.01
C ARG A 107 -13.53 6.02 -3.55
N ILE A 108 -13.15 5.15 -4.47
CA ILE A 108 -12.63 3.81 -4.20
C ILE A 108 -11.22 3.67 -4.77
N GLY A 109 -10.41 2.81 -4.18
CA GLY A 109 -9.10 2.41 -4.71
C GLY A 109 -9.02 0.90 -4.82
N PRO A 110 -9.54 0.27 -5.90
CA PRO A 110 -9.49 -1.18 -6.04
C PRO A 110 -8.07 -1.72 -5.94
N PRO A 111 -7.77 -2.66 -5.01
CA PRO A 111 -6.44 -3.26 -4.88
C PRO A 111 -6.20 -4.33 -5.96
N VAL A 112 -6.52 -3.98 -7.21
CA VAL A 112 -6.47 -4.87 -8.37
C VAL A 112 -5.29 -4.48 -9.25
N VAL A 113 -4.40 -5.42 -9.49
CA VAL A 113 -3.22 -5.22 -10.35
C VAL A 113 -3.64 -5.18 -11.80
N THR A 114 -3.11 -4.23 -12.57
CA THR A 114 -3.30 -4.09 -14.02
C THR A 114 -2.07 -4.53 -14.81
N ALA A 115 -0.88 -4.15 -14.32
CA ALA A 115 0.37 -4.47 -14.98
C ALA A 115 1.54 -4.60 -13.99
N ARG A 116 2.62 -5.25 -14.45
CA ARG A 116 3.87 -5.42 -13.72
C ARG A 116 5.06 -5.19 -14.64
N TRP A 117 6.13 -4.60 -14.10
CA TRP A 117 7.43 -4.46 -14.76
C TRP A 117 8.52 -4.97 -13.82
N SER A 118 9.37 -5.84 -14.32
CA SER A 118 10.51 -6.33 -13.53
C SER A 118 11.49 -5.20 -13.21
N ALA A 119 12.28 -5.36 -12.14
CA ALA A 119 13.34 -4.42 -11.79
C ALA A 119 14.29 -4.13 -12.96
N GLU A 120 14.59 -5.15 -13.76
CA GLU A 120 15.47 -5.00 -14.93
C GLU A 120 14.84 -4.14 -16.03
N GLN A 121 13.53 -4.33 -16.31
CA GLN A 121 12.81 -3.46 -17.25
C GLN A 121 12.78 -2.00 -16.77
N VAL A 122 12.45 -1.76 -15.49
CA VAL A 122 12.45 -0.39 -14.93
C VAL A 122 13.84 0.25 -15.04
N LYS A 123 14.91 -0.51 -14.76
CA LYS A 123 16.28 -0.05 -14.90
C LYS A 123 16.65 0.28 -16.35
N GLN A 124 16.22 -0.56 -17.30
CA GLN A 124 16.41 -0.30 -18.74
C GLN A 124 15.66 0.96 -19.17
N GLY A 125 14.42 1.16 -18.70
CA GLY A 125 13.66 2.38 -18.97
C GLY A 125 14.31 3.64 -18.46
N ILE A 126 14.88 3.63 -17.23
CA ILE A 126 15.63 4.77 -16.69
C ILE A 126 16.91 5.07 -17.51
N ALA A 127 17.51 4.04 -18.10
CA ALA A 127 18.71 4.19 -18.92
C ALA A 127 18.42 4.62 -20.37
N ASP A 128 17.20 4.51 -20.85
CA ASP A 128 16.79 4.88 -22.20
C ASP A 128 16.26 6.33 -22.24
N PRO A 129 16.95 7.26 -22.89
CA PRO A 129 16.54 8.67 -22.95
C PRO A 129 15.24 8.91 -23.72
N LEU A 130 14.68 7.91 -24.40
CA LEU A 130 13.42 7.99 -25.14
C LEU A 130 12.23 7.49 -24.31
N VAL A 131 12.48 6.89 -23.14
CA VAL A 131 11.47 6.35 -22.25
C VAL A 131 11.31 7.26 -21.04
N HIS A 132 10.20 7.96 -20.96
CA HIS A 132 9.92 8.92 -19.87
C HIS A 132 8.98 8.36 -18.80
N ARG A 133 8.22 7.30 -19.14
CA ARG A 133 7.21 6.71 -18.21
C ARG A 133 7.14 5.19 -18.34
N LEU A 134 6.78 4.53 -17.22
CA LEU A 134 6.52 3.09 -17.20
C LEU A 134 5.48 2.66 -18.25
N SER A 135 4.44 3.47 -18.47
CA SER A 135 3.37 3.19 -19.44
C SER A 135 3.84 3.13 -20.91
N GLN A 136 5.01 3.68 -21.22
CA GLN A 136 5.63 3.60 -22.56
C GLN A 136 6.35 2.26 -22.79
N MET A 137 6.57 1.49 -21.74
CA MET A 137 7.22 0.19 -21.83
C MET A 137 6.19 -0.93 -21.83
N ALA A 138 6.43 -1.98 -22.61
CA ALA A 138 5.64 -3.19 -22.50
C ALA A 138 5.86 -3.82 -21.11
N PRO A 139 4.79 -4.09 -20.34
CA PRO A 139 4.94 -4.74 -19.03
C PRO A 139 5.36 -6.20 -19.17
N SER A 140 6.01 -6.74 -18.16
CA SER A 140 6.33 -8.17 -18.05
C SER A 140 5.07 -9.05 -17.94
N ALA A 141 4.02 -8.50 -17.31
CA ALA A 141 2.72 -9.16 -17.19
C ALA A 141 1.58 -8.15 -17.17
N ARG A 142 0.45 -8.53 -17.77
CA ARG A 142 -0.83 -7.84 -17.66
C ARG A 142 -1.85 -8.75 -17.00
N ALA A 143 -2.64 -8.20 -16.08
CA ALA A 143 -3.71 -8.94 -15.42
C ALA A 143 -5.04 -8.74 -16.17
N ALA A 144 -5.66 -9.83 -16.63
CA ALA A 144 -6.95 -9.80 -17.30
C ALA A 144 -8.05 -9.21 -16.40
N THR A 145 -8.07 -9.61 -15.13
CA THR A 145 -8.95 -9.05 -14.09
C THR A 145 -8.82 -7.52 -14.03
N GLY A 146 -7.60 -7.00 -14.01
CA GLY A 146 -7.38 -5.54 -13.95
C GLY A 146 -7.98 -4.81 -15.14
N ALA A 147 -7.79 -5.32 -16.35
CA ALA A 147 -8.36 -4.73 -17.56
C ALA A 147 -9.90 -4.77 -17.54
N ARG A 148 -10.50 -5.90 -17.10
CA ARG A 148 -11.95 -6.04 -16.95
C ARG A 148 -12.52 -5.08 -15.91
N VAL A 149 -11.92 -5.01 -14.71
CA VAL A 149 -12.36 -4.10 -13.64
C VAL A 149 -12.32 -2.64 -14.10
N VAL A 150 -11.25 -2.22 -14.75
CA VAL A 150 -11.12 -0.86 -15.30
C VAL A 150 -12.22 -0.57 -16.35
N SER A 151 -12.54 -1.54 -17.22
CA SER A 151 -13.63 -1.39 -18.20
C SER A 151 -15.00 -1.26 -17.51
N GLN A 152 -15.33 -2.17 -16.60
CA GLN A 152 -16.61 -2.16 -15.90
C GLN A 152 -16.80 -0.91 -15.05
N LEU A 153 -15.76 -0.41 -14.38
CA LEU A 153 -15.85 0.83 -13.63
C LEU A 153 -16.23 2.02 -14.53
N ARG A 154 -15.66 2.10 -15.75
CA ARG A 154 -16.03 3.13 -16.72
C ARG A 154 -17.48 2.99 -17.17
N ASP A 155 -17.92 1.78 -17.47
CA ASP A 155 -19.27 1.48 -17.91
C ASP A 155 -20.31 1.82 -16.83
N LEU A 156 -19.96 1.61 -15.55
CA LEU A 156 -20.75 1.99 -14.38
C LEU A 156 -20.69 3.49 -14.04
N GLY A 157 -19.97 4.29 -14.86
CA GLY A 157 -19.90 5.74 -14.72
C GLY A 157 -18.88 6.27 -13.72
N TRP A 158 -18.00 5.40 -13.20
CA TRP A 158 -16.87 5.82 -12.39
C TRP A 158 -15.82 6.54 -13.24
N ARG A 159 -15.13 7.49 -12.64
CA ARG A 159 -14.11 8.31 -13.29
C ARG A 159 -12.76 8.06 -12.65
N HIS A 160 -11.80 7.64 -13.45
CA HIS A 160 -10.43 7.44 -12.98
C HIS A 160 -9.82 8.77 -12.51
N GLN A 161 -9.19 8.74 -11.36
CA GLN A 161 -8.46 9.87 -10.79
C GLN A 161 -6.98 9.75 -11.19
N GLY A 162 -6.68 10.06 -12.45
CA GLY A 162 -5.32 10.19 -12.92
C GLY A 162 -4.76 11.54 -12.49
N GLY A 163 -3.73 11.56 -11.64
CA GLY A 163 -2.95 12.77 -11.33
C GLY A 163 -1.61 12.70 -12.06
N GLU A 164 -1.23 13.76 -12.75
CA GLU A 164 0.17 13.93 -13.13
C GLU A 164 1.00 14.11 -11.85
N GLY A 165 2.05 13.28 -11.67
CA GLY A 165 2.97 13.43 -10.55
C GLY A 165 2.90 12.40 -9.41
N GLY A 166 2.21 11.28 -9.60
CA GLY A 166 2.39 10.01 -8.81
C GLY A 166 2.11 10.03 -7.29
N PHE A 167 2.20 11.16 -6.63
CA PHE A 167 1.93 11.35 -5.20
C PHE A 167 0.78 12.35 -4.95
N ALA A 168 -0.06 12.60 -5.95
CA ALA A 168 -1.26 13.42 -5.78
C ALA A 168 -2.18 12.83 -4.70
N ALA A 169 -3.05 13.63 -4.13
CA ALA A 169 -3.82 13.47 -2.89
C ALA A 169 -4.63 12.16 -2.68
N GLY A 170 -4.06 11.00 -3.01
CA GLY A 170 -4.67 9.67 -2.91
C GLY A 170 -3.65 8.57 -2.61
N GLN A 171 -4.06 7.32 -2.84
CA GLN A 171 -3.13 6.19 -2.76
C GLN A 171 -2.33 6.08 -4.06
N PRO A 172 -1.06 5.64 -3.99
CA PRO A 172 -0.22 5.51 -5.17
C PRO A 172 -0.79 4.46 -6.12
N GLN A 173 -0.92 4.83 -7.40
CA GLN A 173 -1.30 3.89 -8.46
C GLN A 173 -0.15 2.91 -8.76
N TYR A 174 1.08 3.38 -8.67
CA TYR A 174 2.28 2.57 -8.86
C TYR A 174 2.99 2.37 -7.54
N VAL A 175 3.33 1.11 -7.24
CA VAL A 175 4.10 0.71 -6.06
C VAL A 175 5.29 -0.15 -6.48
N PHE A 176 6.26 -0.32 -5.61
CA PHE A 176 7.36 -1.25 -5.84
C PHE A 176 7.31 -2.37 -4.81
N GLN A 177 7.25 -3.62 -5.27
CA GLN A 177 7.05 -4.79 -4.43
C GLN A 177 8.15 -5.81 -4.64
N ILE A 178 8.52 -6.51 -3.58
CA ILE A 178 9.37 -7.70 -3.63
C ILE A 178 8.47 -8.91 -3.40
N PRO A 179 8.24 -9.77 -4.41
CA PRO A 179 7.57 -11.04 -4.20
C PRO A 179 8.39 -11.92 -3.26
N LEU A 180 7.76 -12.38 -2.18
CA LEU A 180 8.37 -13.29 -1.19
C LEU A 180 7.91 -14.75 -1.39
N THR A 181 7.31 -15.04 -2.54
CA THR A 181 6.96 -16.38 -2.99
C THR A 181 7.68 -16.70 -4.28
N ARG A 182 7.84 -18.00 -4.56
CA ARG A 182 8.43 -18.54 -5.79
C ARG A 182 7.53 -19.65 -6.32
N PRO A 183 7.53 -19.93 -7.64
CA PRO A 183 6.87 -21.12 -8.18
C PRO A 183 7.33 -22.35 -7.43
N ASP A 184 6.39 -23.25 -7.14
CA ASP A 184 6.73 -24.53 -6.52
C ASP A 184 7.00 -25.57 -7.61
N PRO A 185 8.27 -26.02 -7.79
CA PRO A 185 8.61 -26.99 -8.82
C PRO A 185 8.01 -28.38 -8.57
N GLY A 186 7.54 -28.67 -7.35
CA GLY A 186 6.86 -29.92 -7.03
C GLY A 186 5.40 -29.98 -7.45
N ALA A 187 4.77 -28.84 -7.70
CA ALA A 187 3.33 -28.76 -8.00
C ALA A 187 2.98 -29.22 -9.43
N ASP A 188 3.91 -29.19 -10.35
CA ASP A 188 3.69 -29.65 -11.75
C ASP A 188 3.42 -31.13 -11.84
N SER A 189 3.84 -31.94 -10.84
CA SER A 189 3.61 -33.41 -10.80
C SER A 189 2.19 -33.79 -10.40
N ASP A 190 1.44 -32.90 -9.70
CA ASP A 190 0.13 -33.20 -9.13
C ASP A 190 -1.03 -32.39 -9.76
N GLY A 191 -0.76 -31.66 -10.86
CA GLY A 191 -1.80 -30.91 -11.59
C GLY A 191 -2.21 -29.57 -10.94
N ALA A 192 -1.53 -29.10 -9.91
CA ALA A 192 -1.76 -27.81 -9.27
C ALA A 192 -0.93 -26.69 -9.97
N ALA A 193 -1.24 -26.44 -11.24
CA ALA A 193 -0.58 -25.39 -12.00
C ALA A 193 -0.71 -24.04 -11.28
N GLY A 194 0.44 -23.40 -10.97
CA GLY A 194 0.48 -22.08 -10.33
C GLY A 194 0.68 -22.10 -8.81
N ALA A 195 0.90 -23.26 -8.18
CA ALA A 195 1.25 -23.29 -6.76
C ALA A 195 2.57 -22.55 -6.48
N THR A 196 2.62 -21.86 -5.34
CA THR A 196 3.79 -21.12 -4.91
C THR A 196 4.24 -21.57 -3.53
N ARG A 197 5.54 -21.46 -3.27
CA ARG A 197 6.16 -21.66 -1.95
C ARG A 197 6.80 -20.35 -1.45
N PRO A 198 7.03 -20.22 -0.15
CA PRO A 198 7.82 -19.11 0.38
C PRO A 198 9.21 -19.07 -0.25
N ALA A 199 9.70 -17.87 -0.57
CA ALA A 199 11.07 -17.66 -0.96
C ALA A 199 12.02 -17.82 0.24
N THR A 200 13.23 -18.31 -0.01
CA THR A 200 14.30 -18.29 0.99
C THR A 200 14.99 -16.92 1.04
N GLU A 201 15.63 -16.61 2.17
CA GLU A 201 16.48 -15.40 2.29
C GLU A 201 17.54 -15.33 1.17
N ALA A 202 18.13 -16.48 0.82
CA ALA A 202 19.14 -16.58 -0.23
C ALA A 202 18.58 -16.21 -1.61
N GLU A 203 17.37 -16.67 -1.94
CA GLU A 203 16.70 -16.35 -3.21
C GLU A 203 16.35 -14.86 -3.31
N VAL A 204 15.83 -14.26 -2.22
CA VAL A 204 15.53 -12.82 -2.20
C VAL A 204 16.83 -12.01 -2.32
N LEU A 205 17.87 -12.37 -1.58
CA LEU A 205 19.16 -11.70 -1.65
C LEU A 205 19.81 -11.84 -3.03
N ALA A 206 19.69 -13.01 -3.68
CA ALA A 206 20.21 -13.24 -5.04
C ALA A 206 19.49 -12.37 -6.09
N GLY A 207 18.18 -12.08 -5.91
CA GLY A 207 17.41 -11.18 -6.75
C GLY A 207 17.83 -9.70 -6.64
N MET A 208 18.45 -9.29 -5.54
CA MET A 208 18.97 -7.93 -5.37
C MET A 208 20.17 -7.67 -6.28
N ASN A 209 20.33 -6.42 -6.75
CA ASN A 209 21.52 -6.05 -7.52
C ASN A 209 22.80 -6.11 -6.66
N GLN A 210 23.96 -6.07 -7.33
CA GLN A 210 25.26 -6.17 -6.65
C GLN A 210 25.48 -5.05 -5.61
N LEU A 211 25.01 -3.83 -5.90
CA LEU A 211 25.17 -2.69 -4.99
C LEU A 211 24.41 -2.93 -3.68
N TRP A 212 23.16 -3.40 -3.74
CA TRP A 212 22.37 -3.72 -2.56
C TRP A 212 23.01 -4.81 -1.72
N ARG A 213 23.43 -5.93 -2.34
CA ARG A 213 24.13 -6.99 -1.62
C ARG A 213 25.42 -6.54 -0.95
N ARG A 214 26.18 -5.67 -1.62
CA ARG A 214 27.39 -5.05 -1.04
C ARG A 214 27.07 -4.11 0.12
N ASN A 215 26.01 -3.31 0.01
CA ASN A 215 25.61 -2.38 1.06
C ASN A 215 25.13 -3.12 2.32
N ILE A 216 24.35 -4.20 2.18
CA ILE A 216 23.94 -5.07 3.29
C ILE A 216 25.18 -5.66 3.99
N LYS A 217 26.10 -6.25 3.22
CA LYS A 217 27.36 -6.80 3.77
C LYS A 217 28.22 -5.72 4.44
N LYS A 218 28.29 -4.53 3.83
CA LYS A 218 29.01 -3.40 4.40
C LYS A 218 28.42 -2.98 5.74
N ALA A 219 27.10 -2.78 5.82
CA ALA A 219 26.44 -2.39 7.07
C ALA A 219 26.73 -3.38 8.20
N ALA A 220 26.65 -4.68 7.92
CA ALA A 220 27.00 -5.73 8.87
C ALA A 220 28.47 -5.66 9.31
N LYS A 221 29.40 -5.45 8.36
CA LYS A 221 30.85 -5.31 8.65
C LYS A 221 31.17 -4.06 9.49
N GLU A 222 30.48 -2.95 9.24
CA GLU A 222 30.63 -1.71 10.00
C GLU A 222 29.97 -1.80 11.40
N GLY A 223 29.29 -2.90 11.73
CA GLY A 223 28.66 -3.10 13.03
C GLY A 223 27.34 -2.33 13.20
N VAL A 224 26.60 -2.10 12.12
CA VAL A 224 25.22 -1.58 12.22
C VAL A 224 24.32 -2.63 12.86
N VAL A 225 23.70 -2.26 13.97
CA VAL A 225 22.77 -3.10 14.74
C VAL A 225 21.34 -2.65 14.44
N VAL A 226 20.47 -3.59 14.04
CA VAL A 226 19.05 -3.32 13.77
C VAL A 226 18.21 -3.97 14.85
N THR A 227 17.33 -3.19 15.47
CA THR A 227 16.40 -3.61 16.54
C THR A 227 15.01 -3.07 16.28
N THR A 228 14.01 -3.68 16.91
CA THR A 228 12.69 -3.08 17.11
C THR A 228 12.64 -2.38 18.46
N GLY A 229 11.73 -1.40 18.58
CA GLY A 229 11.55 -0.66 19.84
C GLY A 229 10.30 0.21 19.79
N ASP A 230 10.11 1.04 20.79
CA ASP A 230 8.95 1.92 21.01
C ASP A 230 9.29 3.41 21.10
N ASP A 231 10.56 3.77 20.90
CA ASP A 231 11.02 5.16 20.96
C ASP A 231 10.52 5.98 19.77
N LEU A 232 9.25 6.39 19.88
CA LEU A 232 8.59 7.22 18.86
C LEU A 232 9.27 8.60 18.71
N ASP A 233 9.80 9.14 19.78
CA ASP A 233 10.41 10.48 19.76
C ASP A 233 11.71 10.45 18.94
N ALA A 234 12.57 9.45 19.16
CA ALA A 234 13.78 9.25 18.35
C ALA A 234 13.45 9.02 16.87
N PHE A 235 12.41 8.21 16.57
CA PHE A 235 11.94 8.04 15.19
C PHE A 235 11.48 9.38 14.60
N HIS A 236 10.65 10.13 15.33
CA HIS A 236 10.05 11.37 14.82
C HIS A 236 11.08 12.47 14.59
N ASP A 237 12.08 12.60 15.46
CA ASP A 237 13.16 13.58 15.29
C ASP A 237 13.96 13.26 14.01
N LEU A 238 14.32 11.99 13.79
CA LEU A 238 15.01 11.58 12.58
C LEU A 238 14.12 11.73 11.32
N TYR A 239 12.82 11.52 11.46
CA TYR A 239 11.85 11.70 10.38
C TYR A 239 11.69 13.17 9.98
N ARG A 240 11.69 14.09 10.95
CA ARG A 240 11.69 15.53 10.69
C ARG A 240 12.97 15.97 9.97
N HIS A 241 14.13 15.50 10.43
CA HIS A 241 15.41 15.74 9.74
C HIS A 241 15.38 15.22 8.28
N THR A 242 14.81 14.06 8.06
CA THR A 242 14.60 13.49 6.71
C THR A 242 13.68 14.38 5.87
N ALA A 243 12.57 14.87 6.46
CA ALA A 243 11.61 15.73 5.77
C ALA A 243 12.21 17.07 5.35
N GLU A 244 13.05 17.68 6.19
CA GLU A 244 13.79 18.92 5.87
C GLU A 244 14.75 18.69 4.69
N ARG A 245 15.49 17.58 4.70
CA ARG A 245 16.42 17.23 3.61
C ARG A 245 15.71 16.94 2.29
N ASP A 246 14.61 16.18 2.33
CA ASP A 246 13.93 15.66 1.16
C ASP A 246 12.71 16.52 0.76
N HIS A 247 12.54 17.68 1.42
CA HIS A 247 11.56 18.74 1.10
C HIS A 247 10.09 18.27 1.09
N PHE A 248 9.68 17.46 2.06
CA PHE A 248 8.28 17.11 2.24
C PHE A 248 7.74 17.59 3.60
N THR A 249 6.40 17.73 3.70
CA THR A 249 5.76 18.11 4.97
C THR A 249 5.68 16.90 5.90
N PRO A 250 6.36 16.92 7.07
CA PRO A 250 6.33 15.79 7.99
C PRO A 250 4.98 15.67 8.69
N ARG A 251 4.54 14.43 8.93
CA ARG A 251 3.40 14.13 9.81
C ARG A 251 3.78 14.46 11.25
N PRO A 252 2.85 14.98 12.08
CA PRO A 252 3.13 15.23 13.49
C PRO A 252 3.31 13.92 14.28
N ALA A 253 4.06 13.96 15.39
CA ALA A 253 4.28 12.80 16.26
C ALA A 253 2.96 12.17 16.75
N ALA A 254 1.95 12.99 17.06
CA ALA A 254 0.63 12.52 17.48
C ALA A 254 -0.04 11.61 16.44
N TYR A 255 0.18 11.85 15.14
CA TYR A 255 -0.34 10.98 14.08
C TYR A 255 0.27 9.57 14.15
N PHE A 256 1.58 9.48 14.36
CA PHE A 256 2.28 8.19 14.49
C PHE A 256 1.90 7.47 15.78
N ARG A 257 1.73 8.21 16.89
CA ARG A 257 1.26 7.65 18.16
C ARG A 257 -0.12 7.02 18.00
N THR A 258 -1.08 7.75 17.43
CA THR A 258 -2.42 7.21 17.15
C THR A 258 -2.35 5.98 16.24
N MET A 259 -1.46 5.98 15.25
CA MET A 259 -1.28 4.85 14.34
C MET A 259 -0.69 3.62 15.04
N LEU A 260 0.33 3.80 15.89
CA LEU A 260 0.94 2.74 16.67
C LEU A 260 -0.07 2.15 17.67
N ASP A 261 -0.81 3.01 18.38
CA ASP A 261 -1.79 2.59 19.38
C ASP A 261 -2.95 1.83 18.72
N ALA A 262 -3.55 2.38 17.66
CA ALA A 262 -4.73 1.79 17.02
C ALA A 262 -4.41 0.46 16.31
N LEU A 263 -3.36 0.42 15.48
CA LEU A 263 -2.99 -0.78 14.74
C LEU A 263 -2.40 -1.85 15.67
N GLY A 264 -1.62 -1.45 16.68
CA GLY A 264 -1.05 -2.37 17.69
C GLY A 264 -2.10 -2.98 18.62
N ALA A 265 -3.15 -2.23 18.96
CA ALA A 265 -4.28 -2.75 19.74
C ALA A 265 -5.16 -3.74 18.93
N GLU A 266 -5.27 -3.53 17.62
CA GLU A 266 -6.06 -4.42 16.76
C GLU A 266 -5.40 -5.79 16.58
N GLU A 267 -4.07 -5.83 16.45
CA GLU A 267 -3.30 -7.05 16.26
C GLU A 267 -1.87 -6.84 16.78
N PRO A 268 -1.36 -7.71 17.67
CA PRO A 268 0.06 -7.70 18.02
C PRO A 268 0.94 -7.79 16.75
N ASP A 269 2.05 -7.09 16.73
CA ASP A 269 3.00 -7.06 15.61
C ASP A 269 2.47 -6.52 14.27
N ARG A 270 1.23 -5.97 14.25
CA ARG A 270 0.68 -5.34 13.05
C ARG A 270 1.50 -4.13 12.60
N ILE A 271 2.04 -3.39 13.56
CA ILE A 271 2.88 -2.22 13.32
C ILE A 271 4.09 -2.26 14.25
N ARG A 272 5.27 -1.97 13.72
CA ARG A 272 6.52 -1.95 14.49
C ARG A 272 7.40 -0.79 14.08
N LEU A 273 8.07 -0.19 15.07
CA LEU A 273 9.20 0.71 14.85
C LEU A 273 10.49 -0.13 14.75
N TRP A 274 11.30 0.21 13.77
CA TRP A 274 12.62 -0.37 13.53
C TRP A 274 13.69 0.70 13.59
N PHE A 275 14.82 0.37 14.21
CA PHE A 275 15.94 1.29 14.43
C PHE A 275 17.24 0.63 13.99
N ALA A 276 18.09 1.38 13.27
CA ALA A 276 19.45 0.98 12.96
C ALA A 276 20.42 1.92 13.70
N HIS A 277 21.27 1.35 14.52
CA HIS A 277 22.29 2.08 15.28
C HIS A 277 23.69 1.70 14.80
N HIS A 278 24.58 2.68 14.83
CA HIS A 278 26.00 2.49 14.61
C HIS A 278 26.79 3.27 15.66
N GLN A 279 27.57 2.55 16.51
CA GLN A 279 28.36 3.13 17.61
C GLN A 279 27.53 4.04 18.53
N GLY A 280 26.29 3.63 18.83
CA GLY A 280 25.36 4.38 19.68
C GLY A 280 24.49 5.41 18.95
N ASP A 281 24.85 5.85 17.75
CA ASP A 281 24.06 6.83 16.99
C ASP A 281 22.96 6.17 16.17
N LEU A 282 21.76 6.77 16.16
CA LEU A 282 20.66 6.37 15.32
C LEU A 282 20.89 6.83 13.87
N VAL A 283 21.13 5.87 12.96
CA VAL A 283 21.47 6.17 11.55
C VAL A 283 20.30 5.95 10.58
N ALA A 284 19.31 5.13 10.95
CA ALA A 284 18.06 5.01 10.23
C ALA A 284 16.96 4.51 11.16
N ALA A 285 15.70 4.89 10.87
CA ALA A 285 14.52 4.38 11.56
C ALA A 285 13.36 4.23 10.57
N THR A 286 12.42 3.32 10.86
CA THR A 286 11.30 3.08 9.96
C THR A 286 10.10 2.47 10.66
N ILE A 287 8.92 2.65 10.07
CA ILE A 287 7.69 1.99 10.47
C ILE A 287 7.37 0.89 9.46
N ALA A 288 7.23 -0.34 9.95
CA ALA A 288 6.70 -1.47 9.21
C ALA A 288 5.26 -1.76 9.64
N ILE A 289 4.43 -2.14 8.67
CA ILE A 289 3.05 -2.59 8.91
C ILE A 289 2.88 -3.95 8.24
N ARG A 290 2.11 -4.87 8.84
CA ARG A 290 1.80 -6.18 8.25
C ARG A 290 0.34 -6.54 8.49
N VAL A 291 -0.35 -6.99 7.43
CA VAL A 291 -1.70 -7.56 7.50
C VAL A 291 -1.68 -8.90 6.77
N GLY A 292 -1.79 -9.98 7.51
CA GLY A 292 -1.67 -11.32 6.95
C GLY A 292 -0.37 -11.51 6.17
N ALA A 293 -0.47 -11.90 4.92
CA ALA A 293 0.65 -12.19 4.03
C ALA A 293 1.26 -10.94 3.33
N HIS A 294 0.81 -9.73 3.64
CA HIS A 294 1.35 -8.50 3.05
C HIS A 294 2.07 -7.65 4.11
N ALA A 295 3.32 -7.31 3.85
CA ALA A 295 4.15 -6.45 4.70
C ALA A 295 4.52 -5.16 3.95
N TRP A 296 4.42 -4.00 4.63
CA TRP A 296 4.73 -2.69 4.08
C TRP A 296 5.86 -1.99 4.82
N TYR A 297 6.79 -1.45 4.05
CA TYR A 297 7.65 -0.36 4.46
C TYR A 297 6.85 0.96 4.35
N SER A 298 6.42 1.55 5.46
CA SER A 298 5.43 2.62 5.42
C SER A 298 6.05 4.02 5.55
N TYR A 299 6.88 4.23 6.56
CA TYR A 299 7.57 5.50 6.78
C TYR A 299 9.02 5.24 7.09
N GLY A 300 9.93 5.94 6.41
CA GLY A 300 11.37 5.81 6.60
C GLY A 300 12.03 7.12 6.93
N ALA A 301 13.07 7.03 7.74
CA ALA A 301 13.93 8.14 8.13
C ALA A 301 15.39 7.71 8.10
N SER A 302 16.28 8.62 7.75
CA SER A 302 17.72 8.35 7.75
C SER A 302 18.53 9.59 8.03
N SER A 303 19.62 9.43 8.80
CA SER A 303 20.57 10.49 9.06
C SER A 303 21.35 10.87 7.79
N THR A 304 21.75 12.12 7.69
CA THR A 304 22.76 12.60 6.72
C THR A 304 24.16 12.22 7.16
N GLU A 305 24.36 12.08 8.47
CA GLU A 305 25.60 11.63 9.05
C GLU A 305 25.75 10.12 8.90
N LYS A 306 26.99 9.65 8.76
CA LYS A 306 27.30 8.21 8.66
C LYS A 306 26.53 7.45 7.56
N ARG A 307 26.17 8.14 6.44
CA ARG A 307 25.48 7.49 5.30
C ARG A 307 26.26 6.32 4.72
N GLU A 308 27.59 6.35 4.88
CA GLU A 308 28.50 5.32 4.40
C GLU A 308 28.33 3.97 5.11
N VAL A 309 27.76 3.94 6.33
CA VAL A 309 27.52 2.67 7.05
C VAL A 309 26.29 1.91 6.54
N ARG A 310 25.47 2.54 5.67
CA ARG A 310 24.34 1.91 4.97
C ARG A 310 23.20 1.44 5.90
N GLY A 311 22.87 2.22 6.93
CA GLY A 311 21.82 1.92 7.90
C GLY A 311 20.46 1.61 7.27
N SER A 312 20.05 2.37 6.23
CA SER A 312 18.79 2.13 5.51
C SER A 312 18.77 0.75 4.79
N ASN A 313 19.90 0.29 4.23
CA ASN A 313 19.97 -1.04 3.62
C ASN A 313 19.92 -2.14 4.69
N ALA A 314 20.54 -1.92 5.86
CA ALA A 314 20.50 -2.87 6.98
C ALA A 314 19.07 -3.06 7.49
N ILE A 315 18.34 -1.95 7.72
CA ILE A 315 16.95 -1.97 8.21
C ILE A 315 16.02 -2.67 7.23
N GLN A 316 16.11 -2.31 5.93
CA GLN A 316 15.30 -2.94 4.89
C GLN A 316 15.53 -4.45 4.83
N TRP A 317 16.79 -4.89 4.90
CA TRP A 317 17.10 -6.31 4.89
C TRP A 317 16.57 -7.04 6.14
N ALA A 318 16.67 -6.43 7.32
CA ALA A 318 16.11 -6.99 8.54
C ALA A 318 14.59 -7.13 8.47
N MET A 319 13.89 -6.11 7.94
CA MET A 319 12.43 -6.14 7.74
C MET A 319 11.99 -7.18 6.71
N ILE A 320 12.73 -7.35 5.61
CA ILE A 320 12.45 -8.40 4.61
C ILE A 320 12.58 -9.78 5.24
N ARG A 321 13.61 -10.02 6.06
CA ARG A 321 13.79 -11.28 6.78
C ARG A 321 12.67 -11.55 7.79
N ASP A 322 12.25 -10.51 8.52
CA ASP A 322 11.11 -10.60 9.44
C ASP A 322 9.80 -10.92 8.69
N ALA A 323 9.57 -10.28 7.54
CA ALA A 323 8.41 -10.56 6.69
C ALA A 323 8.41 -12.00 6.17
N LEU A 324 9.56 -12.51 5.72
CA LEU A 324 9.73 -13.91 5.31
C LEU A 324 9.43 -14.88 6.46
N ALA A 325 10.00 -14.63 7.63
CA ALA A 325 9.79 -15.45 8.83
C ALA A 325 8.32 -15.46 9.28
N ALA A 326 7.61 -14.35 9.06
CA ALA A 326 6.19 -14.20 9.35
C ALA A 326 5.26 -14.78 8.27
N GLY A 327 5.80 -15.39 7.21
CA GLY A 327 5.03 -15.99 6.12
C GLY A 327 4.41 -14.98 5.15
N ALA A 328 4.94 -13.76 5.06
CA ALA A 328 4.47 -12.79 4.08
C ALA A 328 4.79 -13.26 2.65
N SER A 329 3.83 -13.03 1.73
CA SER A 329 3.99 -13.29 0.30
C SER A 329 4.53 -12.10 -0.47
N VAL A 330 4.39 -10.90 0.09
CA VAL A 330 4.80 -9.62 -0.52
C VAL A 330 5.42 -8.70 0.53
N TYR A 331 6.55 -8.09 0.16
CA TYR A 331 7.12 -6.95 0.86
C TYR A 331 7.00 -5.70 -0.02
N ASP A 332 6.15 -4.76 0.39
CA ASP A 332 5.77 -3.58 -0.37
C ASP A 332 6.59 -2.36 0.09
N LEU A 333 7.37 -1.82 -0.81
CA LEU A 333 8.16 -0.61 -0.61
C LEU A 333 7.35 0.68 -0.83
N ARG A 334 6.02 0.56 -1.01
CA ARG A 334 5.08 1.65 -1.27
C ARG A 334 5.32 2.39 -2.58
N GLY A 335 4.65 3.52 -2.72
CA GLY A 335 4.53 4.29 -3.94
C GLY A 335 5.82 4.62 -4.66
N ILE A 336 5.77 4.54 -5.96
CA ILE A 336 6.70 5.16 -6.90
C ILE A 336 5.91 6.08 -7.82
N THR A 337 6.60 7.00 -8.48
CA THR A 337 6.05 7.72 -9.64
C THR A 337 6.15 6.84 -10.88
N ASP A 338 5.34 7.12 -11.90
CA ASP A 338 5.45 6.44 -13.19
C ASP A 338 6.57 7.03 -14.08
N THR A 339 7.19 8.15 -13.66
CA THR A 339 8.28 8.80 -14.38
C THR A 339 9.56 7.99 -14.32
N LEU A 340 10.27 7.94 -15.46
CA LEU A 340 11.59 7.32 -15.59
C LEU A 340 12.65 8.35 -16.02
N ASP A 341 12.28 9.64 -16.12
CA ASP A 341 13.21 10.71 -16.46
C ASP A 341 14.36 10.80 -15.47
N ALA A 342 15.58 10.82 -15.97
CA ALA A 342 16.79 10.89 -15.17
C ALA A 342 16.88 12.19 -14.33
N ASP A 343 16.24 13.26 -14.80
CA ASP A 343 16.22 14.56 -14.15
C ASP A 343 15.07 14.73 -13.14
N ASP A 344 14.17 13.73 -13.03
CA ASP A 344 13.08 13.77 -12.04
C ASP A 344 13.65 13.59 -10.62
N PRO A 345 13.27 14.44 -9.66
CA PRO A 345 13.77 14.36 -8.29
C PRO A 345 13.45 13.04 -7.59
N HIS A 346 12.44 12.29 -8.06
CA HIS A 346 12.03 11.01 -7.49
C HIS A 346 12.79 9.81 -8.08
N VAL A 347 13.56 9.99 -9.19
CA VAL A 347 14.25 8.87 -9.84
C VAL A 347 15.22 8.14 -8.88
N GLY A 348 15.87 8.89 -7.99
CA GLY A 348 16.76 8.30 -6.99
C GLY A 348 16.05 7.33 -6.04
N LEU A 349 14.79 7.62 -5.68
CA LEU A 349 13.96 6.72 -4.87
C LEU A 349 13.56 5.47 -5.68
N ILE A 350 13.23 5.63 -6.95
CA ILE A 350 12.91 4.50 -7.84
C ILE A 350 14.15 3.60 -7.99
N GLN A 351 15.32 4.18 -8.28
CA GLN A 351 16.58 3.43 -8.39
C GLN A 351 16.93 2.67 -7.10
N PHE A 352 16.68 3.27 -5.93
CA PHE A 352 16.87 2.60 -4.64
C PHE A 352 15.97 1.36 -4.55
N LYS A 353 14.68 1.48 -4.88
CA LYS A 353 13.72 0.37 -4.85
C LYS A 353 14.03 -0.69 -5.89
N VAL A 354 14.33 -0.30 -7.13
CA VAL A 354 14.74 -1.19 -8.22
C VAL A 354 15.94 -2.07 -7.84
N GLY A 355 16.86 -1.51 -7.07
CA GLY A 355 18.02 -2.25 -6.57
C GLY A 355 17.69 -3.48 -5.73
N THR A 356 16.48 -3.56 -5.16
CA THR A 356 16.01 -4.71 -4.38
C THR A 356 15.64 -5.92 -5.24
N GLY A 357 15.56 -5.78 -6.59
CA GLY A 357 15.23 -6.88 -7.50
C GLY A 357 13.75 -7.25 -7.52
N GLY A 358 12.88 -6.42 -6.94
CA GLY A 358 11.44 -6.59 -7.01
C GLY A 358 10.82 -6.17 -8.35
N GLU A 359 9.60 -5.72 -8.32
CA GLU A 359 8.84 -5.30 -9.50
C GLU A 359 8.05 -4.01 -9.24
N ALA A 360 7.90 -3.18 -10.26
CA ALA A 360 6.92 -2.12 -10.27
C ALA A 360 5.55 -2.72 -10.59
N VAL A 361 4.55 -2.37 -9.78
CA VAL A 361 3.19 -2.88 -9.89
C VAL A 361 2.25 -1.71 -10.08
N GLU A 362 1.44 -1.77 -11.12
CA GLU A 362 0.36 -0.82 -11.37
C GLU A 362 -0.95 -1.42 -10.86
N TYR A 363 -1.65 -0.65 -10.02
CA TYR A 363 -3.02 -0.93 -9.62
C TYR A 363 -4.03 -0.22 -10.53
N ALA A 364 -5.30 -0.63 -10.44
CA ALA A 364 -6.40 0.03 -11.17
C ALA A 364 -6.54 1.54 -10.83
N GLY A 365 -5.84 2.01 -9.79
CA GLY A 365 -5.86 3.40 -9.34
C GLY A 365 -7.12 3.77 -8.57
N GLU A 366 -7.29 5.06 -8.32
CA GLU A 366 -8.48 5.56 -7.61
C GLU A 366 -9.56 6.00 -8.60
N TRP A 367 -10.82 5.78 -8.21
CA TRP A 367 -12.00 6.04 -9.03
C TRP A 367 -13.05 6.78 -8.24
N ASP A 368 -13.62 7.82 -8.85
CA ASP A 368 -14.67 8.63 -8.25
C ASP A 368 -16.01 8.44 -8.95
N LEU A 369 -17.07 8.30 -8.14
CA LEU A 369 -18.45 8.35 -8.60
C LEU A 369 -19.17 9.56 -8.00
N PRO A 370 -19.48 10.61 -8.77
CA PRO A 370 -20.28 11.73 -8.31
C PRO A 370 -21.73 11.31 -8.03
N LEU A 371 -22.16 11.33 -6.76
CA LEU A 371 -23.55 11.06 -6.38
C LEU A 371 -24.43 12.30 -6.44
N ASN A 372 -23.82 13.49 -6.23
CA ASN A 372 -24.42 14.80 -6.45
C ASN A 372 -23.43 15.62 -7.29
N ARG A 373 -23.76 15.82 -8.57
CA ARG A 373 -22.87 16.45 -9.53
C ARG A 373 -22.49 17.91 -9.18
N LEU A 374 -23.40 18.65 -8.58
CA LEU A 374 -23.14 20.06 -8.22
C LEU A 374 -22.17 20.15 -7.05
N LEU A 375 -22.42 19.40 -5.98
CA LEU A 375 -21.54 19.37 -4.81
C LEU A 375 -20.17 18.80 -5.16
N TYR A 376 -20.13 17.78 -6.01
CA TYR A 376 -18.86 17.16 -6.45
C TYR A 376 -18.02 18.16 -7.26
N ARG A 377 -18.61 18.91 -8.21
CA ARG A 377 -17.91 19.98 -8.92
C ARG A 377 -17.40 21.08 -7.99
N ALA A 378 -18.20 21.49 -7.01
CA ALA A 378 -17.78 22.48 -6.03
C ALA A 378 -16.59 21.99 -5.20
N PHE A 379 -16.58 20.70 -4.87
CA PHE A 379 -15.47 20.05 -4.16
C PHE A 379 -14.20 19.99 -5.03
N GLU A 380 -14.28 19.61 -6.31
CA GLU A 380 -13.15 19.61 -7.25
C GLU A 380 -12.52 21.01 -7.37
N LEU A 381 -13.35 22.05 -7.53
CA LEU A 381 -12.89 23.44 -7.58
C LEU A 381 -12.21 23.90 -6.27
N TYR A 382 -12.72 23.44 -5.14
CA TYR A 382 -12.11 23.72 -3.84
C TYR A 382 -10.75 23.03 -3.67
N MET A 383 -10.64 21.76 -4.10
CA MET A 383 -9.40 21.00 -4.02
C MET A 383 -8.33 21.50 -4.99
N GLY A 384 -8.71 21.91 -6.20
CA GLY A 384 -7.78 22.43 -7.21
C GLY A 384 -7.22 23.83 -6.87
N ARG A 385 -7.72 24.49 -5.83
CA ARG A 385 -7.21 25.79 -5.33
C ARG A 385 -6.28 25.65 -4.12
N ARG A 386 -6.06 24.46 -3.63
CA ARG A 386 -5.16 24.15 -2.50
C ARG A 386 -3.84 23.54 -2.95
#